data_5aff3323d1699be7c611d417eb340127
#
_entry.id   5aff3323d1699be7c611d417eb340127
#
_cell.length_a   1.000
_cell.length_b   1.000
_cell.length_c   1.000
_cell.angle_alpha   90.00
_cell.angle_beta   90.00
_cell.angle_gamma   90.00
#
_symmetry.space_group_name_H-M   'P 1'
#
loop_
_entity.id
_entity.type
_entity.pdbx_description
1 polymer ?
#
loop_
_entity_poly.entity_id
_entity_poly.type
_entity_poly.pdbx_seq_one_letter_code
_entity_poly.pdbx_strand_id
1 'polypeptide(L)'
;ILQALKPDWLIIDHYAIGEKWEQQAKRLLPNLKILAIDDLADRTHDCEILLDQNFGRKNEDYQPLVPSDCQRLLGTRYTLLRDEFASWRTMSLNRRKSVQPPNNILVNLGGVDNDNITLKILQSLNTFVQQSTQSFNVTVVMGKTAPHIESVQRFAKHTSFACAVLVNATNMAQLMANADLAIGAAGSTTWERCCLGLPMVLIVLADNQQVIAKALADKNLVKVVTDIARLDEQLPRLLSELADNYKKFSRQSAKLVDGQGAKRVAHWIEFAQKFQHCQVRQSTQADTQMIWQWRNHIDVRRWMFGQDEIALADHEKWYGKQLDHANVH
;
A
#
# COMPACT_ATOMS: atom_id res chain seq x y z
N ILE A 1 -7.02 -2.06 31.24
CA ILE A 1 -7.28 -0.99 30.26
C ILE A 1 -8.51 -1.32 29.43
N LEU A 2 -8.57 -2.46 28.72
CA LEU A 2 -9.71 -2.85 27.86
C LEU A 2 -11.07 -2.85 28.60
N GLN A 3 -11.12 -3.41 29.80
CA GLN A 3 -12.33 -3.43 30.62
C GLN A 3 -12.82 -2.03 31.05
N ALA A 4 -11.91 -1.07 31.17
CA ALA A 4 -12.24 0.31 31.50
C ALA A 4 -12.74 1.09 30.29
N LEU A 5 -12.15 0.84 29.11
CA LEU A 5 -12.49 1.55 27.87
C LEU A 5 -13.72 0.97 27.17
N LYS A 6 -13.97 -0.34 27.32
CA LYS A 6 -15.05 -1.09 26.64
C LYS A 6 -15.19 -0.75 25.17
N PRO A 7 -14.13 -0.89 24.36
CA PRO A 7 -14.19 -0.55 22.95
C PRO A 7 -15.08 -1.54 22.18
N ASP A 8 -15.77 -1.07 21.15
CA ASP A 8 -16.49 -1.92 20.19
C ASP A 8 -15.53 -2.63 19.23
N TRP A 9 -14.42 -1.93 18.88
CA TRP A 9 -13.38 -2.44 18.00
C TRP A 9 -12.01 -2.29 18.62
N LEU A 10 -11.16 -3.30 18.37
CA LEU A 10 -9.74 -3.28 18.68
C LEU A 10 -8.95 -3.51 17.40
N ILE A 11 -8.07 -2.56 17.06
CA ILE A 11 -7.14 -2.71 15.93
C ILE A 11 -5.80 -3.19 16.49
N ILE A 12 -5.31 -4.31 15.97
CA ILE A 12 -4.07 -4.96 16.40
C ILE A 12 -3.07 -4.92 15.24
N ASP A 13 -1.94 -4.26 15.46
CA ASP A 13 -0.79 -4.21 14.55
C ASP A 13 0.47 -4.62 15.34
N HIS A 14 0.64 -5.93 15.55
CA HIS A 14 1.75 -6.43 16.37
C HIS A 14 2.04 -7.92 16.11
N TYR A 15 3.28 -8.26 15.78
CA TYR A 15 3.72 -9.62 15.44
C TYR A 15 3.59 -10.68 16.55
N ALA A 16 3.65 -10.28 17.82
CA ALA A 16 3.55 -11.20 18.95
C ALA A 16 2.10 -11.45 19.42
N ILE A 17 1.10 -10.85 18.76
CA ILE A 17 -0.32 -11.04 19.10
C ILE A 17 -0.95 -11.92 18.02
N GLY A 18 -1.76 -12.89 18.46
CA GLY A 18 -2.51 -13.81 17.61
C GLY A 18 -3.68 -14.40 18.37
N GLU A 19 -4.26 -15.45 17.82
CA GLU A 19 -5.51 -16.07 18.23
C GLU A 19 -5.70 -16.23 19.76
N LYS A 20 -4.70 -16.74 20.46
CA LYS A 20 -4.82 -16.98 21.92
C LYS A 20 -5.06 -15.72 22.72
N TRP A 21 -4.38 -14.64 22.36
CA TRP A 21 -4.54 -13.35 23.03
C TRP A 21 -5.86 -12.71 22.61
N GLU A 22 -6.22 -12.80 21.36
CA GLU A 22 -7.46 -12.26 20.79
C GLU A 22 -8.68 -12.92 21.44
N GLN A 23 -8.68 -14.25 21.59
CA GLN A 23 -9.71 -14.99 22.33
C GLN A 23 -9.81 -14.57 23.79
N GLN A 24 -8.68 -14.29 24.45
CA GLN A 24 -8.67 -13.78 25.82
C GLN A 24 -9.31 -12.39 25.91
N ALA A 25 -9.02 -11.51 24.95
CA ALA A 25 -9.64 -10.18 24.89
C ALA A 25 -11.16 -10.27 24.69
N LYS A 26 -11.63 -11.15 23.81
CA LYS A 26 -13.06 -11.41 23.57
C LYS A 26 -13.77 -12.04 24.77
N ARG A 27 -13.10 -12.90 25.55
CA ARG A 27 -13.66 -13.43 26.82
C ARG A 27 -13.89 -12.34 27.85
N LEU A 28 -13.03 -11.32 27.90
CA LEU A 28 -13.18 -10.17 28.79
C LEU A 28 -14.24 -9.18 28.30
N LEU A 29 -14.47 -9.09 27.01
CA LEU A 29 -15.39 -8.20 26.33
C LEU A 29 -16.12 -8.99 25.23
N PRO A 30 -17.25 -9.66 25.53
CA PRO A 30 -17.90 -10.57 24.58
C PRO A 30 -18.37 -9.91 23.25
N ASN A 31 -18.57 -8.60 23.24
CA ASN A 31 -18.99 -7.86 22.03
C ASN A 31 -17.81 -7.21 21.28
N LEU A 32 -16.59 -7.43 21.76
CA LEU A 32 -15.38 -6.88 21.13
C LEU A 32 -15.17 -7.50 19.74
N LYS A 33 -15.02 -6.65 18.75
CA LYS A 33 -14.57 -7.02 17.40
C LYS A 33 -13.11 -6.68 17.22
N ILE A 34 -12.40 -7.49 16.45
CA ILE A 34 -10.96 -7.33 16.23
C ILE A 34 -10.70 -7.15 14.72
N LEU A 35 -9.93 -6.12 14.38
CA LEU A 35 -9.25 -5.99 13.11
C LEU A 35 -7.78 -6.30 13.34
N ALA A 36 -7.28 -7.41 12.79
CA ALA A 36 -5.87 -7.77 12.82
C ALA A 36 -5.17 -7.26 11.55
N ILE A 37 -4.07 -6.53 11.72
CA ILE A 37 -3.17 -6.16 10.63
C ILE A 37 -2.01 -7.15 10.67
N ASP A 38 -1.83 -7.90 9.59
CA ASP A 38 -0.77 -8.89 9.44
C ASP A 38 -0.11 -8.78 8.06
N ASP A 39 1.13 -9.23 7.94
CA ASP A 39 1.88 -9.23 6.69
C ASP A 39 2.74 -10.49 6.50
N LEU A 40 2.69 -11.43 7.45
CA LEU A 40 3.47 -12.65 7.43
C LEU A 40 2.68 -13.87 6.96
N ALA A 41 1.38 -13.96 7.31
CA ALA A 41 0.54 -15.15 7.10
C ALA A 41 1.17 -16.42 7.70
N ASP A 42 1.66 -16.33 8.94
CA ASP A 42 2.41 -17.39 9.63
C ASP A 42 1.77 -17.87 10.92
N ARG A 43 0.65 -17.24 11.35
CA ARG A 43 -0.05 -17.54 12.60
C ARG A 43 -1.57 -17.40 12.50
N THR A 44 -2.29 -18.06 13.40
CA THR A 44 -3.74 -17.98 13.48
C THR A 44 -4.21 -16.71 14.17
N HIS A 45 -5.37 -16.20 13.72
CA HIS A 45 -6.06 -15.05 14.30
C HIS A 45 -7.53 -15.38 14.58
N ASP A 46 -8.08 -14.84 15.65
CA ASP A 46 -9.51 -14.82 15.96
C ASP A 46 -10.04 -13.39 15.79
N CYS A 47 -10.24 -12.99 14.54
CA CYS A 47 -10.61 -11.62 14.18
C CYS A 47 -11.78 -11.59 13.21
N GLU A 48 -12.56 -10.50 13.23
CA GLU A 48 -13.66 -10.23 12.29
C GLU A 48 -13.14 -9.69 10.97
N ILE A 49 -12.04 -8.94 11.01
CA ILE A 49 -11.39 -8.41 9.81
C ILE A 49 -9.89 -8.69 9.90
N LEU A 50 -9.33 -9.29 8.85
CA LEU A 50 -7.89 -9.38 8.64
C LEU A 50 -7.49 -8.45 7.50
N LEU A 51 -6.47 -7.61 7.74
CA LEU A 51 -5.88 -6.72 6.76
C LEU A 51 -4.44 -7.12 6.46
N ASP A 52 -4.16 -7.52 5.22
CA ASP A 52 -2.81 -7.57 4.67
C ASP A 52 -2.72 -6.69 3.42
N GLN A 53 -2.05 -5.57 3.55
CA GLN A 53 -1.93 -4.55 2.51
C GLN A 53 -0.85 -4.84 1.47
N ASN A 54 -0.18 -6.01 1.53
CA ASN A 54 0.93 -6.32 0.66
C ASN A 54 0.50 -6.82 -0.72
N PHE A 55 1.34 -6.53 -1.70
CA PHE A 55 1.15 -6.96 -3.08
C PHE A 55 1.36 -8.47 -3.20
N GLY A 56 0.43 -9.15 -3.88
CA GLY A 56 0.55 -10.57 -4.22
C GLY A 56 -0.09 -11.53 -3.22
N ARG A 57 -0.61 -11.05 -2.08
CA ARG A 57 -1.38 -11.89 -1.14
C ARG A 57 -2.66 -12.42 -1.76
N LYS A 58 -2.97 -13.67 -1.43
CA LYS A 58 -4.14 -14.39 -1.91
C LYS A 58 -5.02 -14.84 -0.75
N ASN A 59 -6.25 -15.18 -1.07
CA ASN A 59 -7.22 -15.66 -0.09
C ASN A 59 -6.76 -16.95 0.60
N GLU A 60 -6.11 -17.82 -0.17
CA GLU A 60 -5.60 -19.11 0.28
C GLU A 60 -4.50 -18.98 1.36
N ASP A 61 -3.76 -17.86 1.36
CA ASP A 61 -2.70 -17.62 2.34
C ASP A 61 -3.26 -17.48 3.77
N TYR A 62 -4.48 -16.95 3.90
CA TYR A 62 -5.12 -16.70 5.19
C TYR A 62 -6.33 -17.61 5.49
N GLN A 63 -6.83 -18.35 4.50
CA GLN A 63 -8.01 -19.19 4.69
C GLN A 63 -7.89 -20.18 5.87
N PRO A 64 -6.75 -20.85 6.11
CA PRO A 64 -6.58 -21.75 7.25
C PRO A 64 -6.23 -21.01 8.56
N LEU A 65 -5.97 -19.71 8.52
CA LEU A 65 -5.42 -18.93 9.62
C LEU A 65 -6.43 -18.02 10.31
N VAL A 66 -7.65 -17.88 9.76
CA VAL A 66 -8.69 -17.01 10.30
C VAL A 66 -10.05 -17.74 10.32
N PRO A 67 -11.01 -17.29 11.13
CA PRO A 67 -12.38 -17.81 11.10
C PRO A 67 -12.98 -17.77 9.69
N SER A 68 -13.88 -18.69 9.37
CA SER A 68 -14.50 -18.82 8.04
C SER A 68 -15.29 -17.57 7.62
N ASP A 69 -15.87 -16.86 8.59
CA ASP A 69 -16.64 -15.62 8.46
C ASP A 69 -15.76 -14.35 8.53
N CYS A 70 -14.46 -14.49 8.78
CA CYS A 70 -13.53 -13.36 8.81
C CYS A 70 -13.45 -12.69 7.44
N GLN A 71 -13.68 -11.36 7.40
CA GLN A 71 -13.48 -10.55 6.21
C GLN A 71 -11.99 -10.33 5.95
N ARG A 72 -11.47 -10.82 4.84
CA ARG A 72 -10.06 -10.67 4.45
C ARG A 72 -9.91 -9.50 3.49
N LEU A 73 -9.23 -8.44 3.93
CA LEU A 73 -8.92 -7.25 3.15
C LEU A 73 -7.48 -7.36 2.64
N LEU A 74 -7.30 -7.97 1.46
CA LEU A 74 -5.99 -8.33 0.94
C LEU A 74 -5.56 -7.45 -0.22
N GLY A 75 -4.28 -7.10 -0.22
CA GLY A 75 -3.61 -6.39 -1.31
C GLY A 75 -3.62 -4.87 -1.19
N THR A 76 -2.91 -4.26 -2.11
CA THR A 76 -2.53 -2.84 -2.10
C THR A 76 -3.70 -1.85 -2.19
N ARG A 77 -4.89 -2.30 -2.61
CA ARG A 77 -6.10 -1.46 -2.58
C ARG A 77 -6.55 -1.07 -1.17
N TYR A 78 -6.09 -1.78 -0.16
CA TYR A 78 -6.39 -1.55 1.26
C TYR A 78 -5.23 -0.92 2.01
N THR A 79 -4.20 -0.44 1.31
CA THR A 79 -3.03 0.17 1.94
C THR A 79 -3.41 1.38 2.77
N LEU A 80 -3.00 1.35 4.04
CA LEU A 80 -3.22 2.43 5.00
C LEU A 80 -2.21 3.55 4.76
N LEU A 81 -2.62 4.59 4.07
CA LEU A 81 -1.81 5.79 3.86
C LEU A 81 -2.43 7.00 4.55
N ARG A 82 -1.57 7.93 4.96
CA ARG A 82 -2.01 9.25 5.42
C ARG A 82 -2.69 10.01 4.28
N ASP A 83 -3.70 10.83 4.60
CA ASP A 83 -4.51 11.55 3.60
C ASP A 83 -3.68 12.48 2.70
N GLU A 84 -2.52 12.93 3.16
CA GLU A 84 -1.62 13.75 2.35
C GLU A 84 -1.21 13.07 1.03
N PHE A 85 -1.02 11.73 1.02
CA PHE A 85 -0.65 11.00 -0.19
C PHE A 85 -1.76 11.02 -1.25
N ALA A 86 -3.02 10.86 -0.83
CA ALA A 86 -4.16 11.00 -1.72
C ALA A 86 -4.28 12.43 -2.28
N SER A 87 -4.03 13.45 -1.43
CA SER A 87 -4.09 14.86 -1.80
C SER A 87 -3.02 15.24 -2.83
N TRP A 88 -1.79 14.76 -2.67
CA TRP A 88 -0.68 15.03 -3.58
C TRP A 88 -0.69 14.19 -4.87
N ARG A 89 -1.49 13.12 -4.92
CA ARG A 89 -1.48 12.15 -6.02
C ARG A 89 -1.72 12.77 -7.40
N THR A 90 -2.79 13.53 -7.57
CA THR A 90 -3.16 14.11 -8.88
C THR A 90 -2.05 15.03 -9.41
N MET A 91 -1.50 15.89 -8.55
CA MET A 91 -0.42 16.79 -8.92
C MET A 91 0.85 16.00 -9.29
N SER A 92 1.23 15.01 -8.48
CA SER A 92 2.38 14.14 -8.73
C SER A 92 2.27 13.42 -10.08
N LEU A 93 1.14 12.78 -10.35
CA LEU A 93 0.93 12.04 -11.61
C LEU A 93 0.93 12.98 -12.84
N ASN A 94 0.38 14.18 -12.73
CA ASN A 94 0.42 15.16 -13.81
C ASN A 94 1.86 15.63 -14.09
N ARG A 95 2.62 15.97 -13.04
CA ARG A 95 4.02 16.37 -13.18
C ARG A 95 4.86 15.31 -13.92
N ARG A 96 4.66 14.01 -13.57
CA ARG A 96 5.42 12.90 -14.16
C ARG A 96 5.21 12.67 -15.64
N LYS A 97 4.16 13.23 -16.24
CA LYS A 97 3.92 13.18 -17.69
C LYS A 97 4.97 13.95 -18.49
N SER A 98 5.54 15.02 -17.89
CA SER A 98 6.49 15.94 -18.53
C SER A 98 7.95 15.77 -18.07
N VAL A 99 8.23 14.94 -17.06
CA VAL A 99 9.61 14.70 -16.59
C VAL A 99 10.46 14.06 -17.70
N GLN A 100 11.56 14.74 -18.07
CA GLN A 100 12.55 14.23 -19.03
C GLN A 100 13.77 15.17 -19.12
N PRO A 101 14.99 14.74 -18.80
CA PRO A 101 15.31 13.49 -18.07
C PRO A 101 14.96 13.57 -16.57
N PRO A 102 14.75 12.44 -15.88
CA PRO A 102 14.60 12.43 -14.43
C PRO A 102 15.95 12.72 -13.77
N ASN A 103 15.99 13.72 -12.88
CA ASN A 103 17.22 14.14 -12.21
C ASN A 103 17.08 14.43 -10.72
N ASN A 104 15.87 14.44 -10.17
CA ASN A 104 15.65 14.63 -8.74
C ASN A 104 15.49 13.28 -8.05
N ILE A 105 16.45 12.86 -7.25
CA ILE A 105 16.46 11.57 -6.55
C ILE A 105 16.13 11.78 -5.08
N LEU A 106 15.14 11.03 -4.57
CA LEU A 106 14.85 10.94 -3.15
C LEU A 106 15.43 9.65 -2.57
N VAL A 107 16.27 9.77 -1.55
CA VAL A 107 16.82 8.64 -0.79
C VAL A 107 16.15 8.57 0.58
N ASN A 108 15.49 7.46 0.88
CA ASN A 108 14.86 7.25 2.19
C ASN A 108 14.80 5.75 2.52
N LEU A 109 15.58 5.32 3.52
CA LEU A 109 15.70 3.93 3.96
C LEU A 109 14.91 3.62 5.25
N GLY A 110 13.95 4.47 5.60
CA GLY A 110 13.18 4.35 6.82
C GLY A 110 13.74 5.19 7.98
N GLY A 111 13.35 4.84 9.21
CA GLY A 111 13.63 5.68 10.38
C GLY A 111 15.03 5.57 10.96
N VAL A 112 15.73 4.45 10.80
CA VAL A 112 16.94 4.15 11.58
C VAL A 112 18.20 3.97 10.71
N ASP A 113 18.20 3.12 9.67
CA ASP A 113 19.38 2.81 8.82
C ASP A 113 20.65 2.49 9.62
N ASN A 114 20.59 1.39 10.41
CA ASN A 114 21.69 0.98 11.30
C ASN A 114 23.02 0.71 10.58
N ASP A 115 22.97 0.18 9.37
CA ASP A 115 24.15 -0.24 8.58
C ASP A 115 24.69 0.87 7.69
N ASN A 116 24.17 2.10 7.84
CA ASN A 116 24.58 3.27 7.07
C ASN A 116 24.54 3.05 5.54
N ILE A 117 23.51 2.37 5.07
CA ILE A 117 23.31 2.12 3.64
C ILE A 117 23.07 3.41 2.88
N THR A 118 22.47 4.42 3.52
CA THR A 118 22.34 5.78 2.96
C THR A 118 23.69 6.36 2.50
N LEU A 119 24.73 6.23 3.34
CA LEU A 119 26.07 6.70 2.96
C LEU A 119 26.64 5.92 1.76
N LYS A 120 26.47 4.59 1.74
CA LYS A 120 26.92 3.75 0.61
C LYS A 120 26.23 4.15 -0.70
N ILE A 121 24.92 4.44 -0.64
CA ILE A 121 24.15 4.93 -1.80
C ILE A 121 24.73 6.26 -2.30
N LEU A 122 24.99 7.22 -1.40
CA LEU A 122 25.58 8.52 -1.79
C LEU A 122 26.99 8.35 -2.39
N GLN A 123 27.80 7.46 -1.86
CA GLN A 123 29.12 7.13 -2.40
C GLN A 123 29.02 6.55 -3.81
N SER A 124 28.13 5.58 -4.01
CA SER A 124 27.86 4.97 -5.32
C SER A 124 27.38 6.02 -6.34
N LEU A 125 26.41 6.86 -5.96
CA LEU A 125 25.94 7.95 -6.82
C LEU A 125 27.05 8.94 -7.15
N ASN A 126 27.92 9.28 -6.19
CA ASN A 126 29.02 10.20 -6.41
C ASN A 126 30.04 9.65 -7.39
N THR A 127 30.43 8.41 -7.26
CA THR A 127 31.30 7.71 -8.21
C THR A 127 30.68 7.70 -9.61
N PHE A 128 29.39 7.40 -9.71
CA PHE A 128 28.68 7.36 -10.98
C PHE A 128 28.65 8.73 -11.68
N VAL A 129 28.34 9.80 -10.94
CA VAL A 129 28.33 11.18 -11.50
C VAL A 129 29.72 11.60 -11.96
N GLN A 130 30.77 11.27 -11.21
CA GLN A 130 32.17 11.59 -11.60
C GLN A 130 32.61 10.86 -12.87
N GLN A 131 32.03 9.71 -13.17
CA GLN A 131 32.37 8.88 -14.35
C GLN A 131 31.42 9.11 -15.53
N SER A 132 30.42 9.95 -15.40
CA SER A 132 29.39 10.19 -16.42
C SER A 132 29.17 11.69 -16.64
N THR A 133 28.40 12.03 -17.66
CA THR A 133 27.90 13.40 -17.88
C THR A 133 26.58 13.69 -17.17
N GLN A 134 26.06 12.74 -16.39
CA GLN A 134 24.80 12.89 -15.69
C GLN A 134 24.96 13.76 -14.44
N SER A 135 23.92 14.52 -14.12
CA SER A 135 23.83 15.32 -12.90
C SER A 135 22.51 15.06 -12.21
N PHE A 136 22.55 14.94 -10.89
CA PHE A 136 21.36 14.71 -10.06
C PHE A 136 21.26 15.79 -8.98
N ASN A 137 20.03 16.04 -8.52
CA ASN A 137 19.76 16.67 -7.25
C ASN A 137 19.29 15.58 -6.29
N VAL A 138 19.97 15.37 -5.19
CA VAL A 138 19.65 14.30 -4.25
C VAL A 138 19.10 14.90 -2.97
N THR A 139 17.93 14.42 -2.58
CA THR A 139 17.35 14.71 -1.26
C THR A 139 17.36 13.43 -0.42
N VAL A 140 18.07 13.46 0.69
CA VAL A 140 18.11 12.37 1.66
C VAL A 140 17.17 12.69 2.80
N VAL A 141 16.32 11.72 3.19
CA VAL A 141 15.48 11.85 4.38
C VAL A 141 15.86 10.77 5.39
N MET A 142 16.25 11.20 6.58
CA MET A 142 16.63 10.35 7.70
C MET A 142 15.69 10.54 8.90
N GLY A 143 15.49 9.50 9.68
CA GLY A 143 14.73 9.59 10.93
C GLY A 143 15.52 10.33 12.01
N LYS A 144 14.82 10.88 13.02
CA LYS A 144 15.41 11.64 14.13
C LYS A 144 16.43 10.84 14.91
N THR A 145 16.24 9.52 15.01
CA THR A 145 17.08 8.60 15.81
C THR A 145 18.08 7.81 14.97
N ALA A 146 18.24 8.15 13.69
CA ALA A 146 19.22 7.46 12.83
C ALA A 146 20.66 7.71 13.33
N PRO A 147 21.47 6.65 13.54
CA PRO A 147 22.77 6.78 14.20
C PRO A 147 23.83 7.48 13.32
N HIS A 148 23.61 7.54 12.01
CA HIS A 148 24.62 7.99 11.05
C HIS A 148 24.35 9.35 10.41
N ILE A 149 23.47 10.19 10.98
CA ILE A 149 23.08 11.50 10.45
C ILE A 149 24.31 12.37 10.16
N GLU A 150 25.22 12.49 11.14
CA GLU A 150 26.41 13.36 10.99
C GLU A 150 27.35 12.91 9.87
N SER A 151 27.55 11.60 9.72
CA SER A 151 28.42 11.06 8.67
C SER A 151 27.84 11.30 7.28
N VAL A 152 26.51 11.10 7.13
CA VAL A 152 25.78 11.37 5.90
C VAL A 152 25.78 12.86 5.56
N GLN A 153 25.52 13.74 6.53
CA GLN A 153 25.57 15.20 6.34
C GLN A 153 26.97 15.70 5.96
N ARG A 154 28.01 15.13 6.57
CA ARG A 154 29.39 15.45 6.24
C ARG A 154 29.73 15.07 4.81
N PHE A 155 29.38 13.86 4.40
CA PHE A 155 29.62 13.39 3.03
C PHE A 155 28.83 14.19 1.99
N ALA A 156 27.57 14.53 2.28
CA ALA A 156 26.70 15.30 1.40
C ALA A 156 27.29 16.68 0.99
N LYS A 157 28.12 17.29 1.83
CA LYS A 157 28.81 18.57 1.53
C LYS A 157 29.91 18.44 0.50
N HIS A 158 30.38 17.24 0.20
CA HIS A 158 31.52 16.96 -0.66
C HIS A 158 31.17 16.16 -1.91
N THR A 159 29.86 15.98 -2.18
CA THR A 159 29.39 15.29 -3.39
C THR A 159 29.56 16.13 -4.66
N SER A 160 29.72 15.46 -5.80
CA SER A 160 29.78 16.09 -7.13
C SER A 160 28.41 16.53 -7.65
N PHE A 161 27.37 16.44 -6.82
CA PHE A 161 26.00 16.85 -7.12
C PHE A 161 25.37 17.59 -5.94
N ALA A 162 24.29 18.32 -6.20
CA ALA A 162 23.55 18.97 -5.11
C ALA A 162 22.89 17.94 -4.20
N CYS A 163 23.24 17.94 -2.92
CA CYS A 163 22.73 16.99 -1.94
C CYS A 163 22.19 17.70 -0.70
N ALA A 164 20.91 17.52 -0.41
CA ALA A 164 20.25 18.01 0.81
C ALA A 164 19.92 16.84 1.73
N VAL A 165 20.25 16.98 3.02
CA VAL A 165 19.92 15.98 4.06
C VAL A 165 18.88 16.57 5.01
N LEU A 166 17.70 16.00 5.00
CA LEU A 166 16.58 16.37 5.85
C LEU A 166 16.41 15.35 6.99
N VAL A 167 16.29 15.83 8.22
CA VAL A 167 16.10 14.98 9.38
C VAL A 167 14.68 15.16 9.90
N ASN A 168 13.96 14.06 10.09
CA ASN A 168 12.59 14.04 10.60
C ASN A 168 11.60 14.88 9.76
N ALA A 169 11.66 14.72 8.44
CA ALA A 169 10.75 15.41 7.53
C ALA A 169 9.28 14.98 7.76
N THR A 170 8.39 15.96 7.86
CA THR A 170 6.95 15.74 8.07
C THR A 170 6.14 15.82 6.78
N ASN A 171 6.70 16.35 5.70
CA ASN A 171 6.06 16.57 4.41
C ASN A 171 6.48 15.52 3.35
N MET A 172 6.47 14.24 3.71
CA MET A 172 6.96 13.16 2.85
C MET A 172 6.22 13.06 1.53
N ALA A 173 4.91 13.26 1.51
CA ALA A 173 4.14 13.22 0.26
C ALA A 173 4.59 14.31 -0.73
N GLN A 174 4.86 15.52 -0.24
CA GLN A 174 5.39 16.61 -1.05
C GLN A 174 6.79 16.29 -1.60
N LEU A 175 7.70 15.79 -0.74
CA LEU A 175 9.05 15.40 -1.16
C LEU A 175 9.01 14.31 -2.24
N MET A 176 8.20 13.27 -2.04
CA MET A 176 8.02 12.20 -3.01
C MET A 176 7.35 12.66 -4.31
N ALA A 177 6.38 13.60 -4.24
CA ALA A 177 5.73 14.15 -5.42
C ALA A 177 6.69 14.98 -6.28
N ASN A 178 7.63 15.68 -5.66
CA ASN A 178 8.63 16.52 -6.34
C ASN A 178 9.86 15.73 -6.81
N ALA A 179 10.13 14.55 -6.26
CA ALA A 179 11.20 13.69 -6.74
C ALA A 179 10.83 13.01 -8.07
N ASP A 180 11.82 12.72 -8.89
CA ASP A 180 11.66 11.97 -10.14
C ASP A 180 11.86 10.47 -9.92
N LEU A 181 12.89 10.10 -9.18
CA LEU A 181 13.23 8.74 -8.83
C LEU A 181 13.36 8.62 -7.31
N ALA A 182 13.15 7.41 -6.80
CA ALA A 182 13.44 7.11 -5.41
C ALA A 182 14.39 5.94 -5.25
N ILE A 183 15.21 5.99 -4.21
CA ILE A 183 15.98 4.86 -3.70
C ILE A 183 15.55 4.66 -2.25
N GLY A 184 15.05 3.48 -1.91
CA GLY A 184 14.51 3.29 -0.58
C GLY A 184 14.32 1.85 -0.14
N ALA A 185 14.05 1.65 1.15
CA ALA A 185 13.75 0.34 1.69
C ALA A 185 12.45 -0.24 1.12
N ALA A 186 12.38 -1.56 1.04
CA ALA A 186 11.23 -2.32 0.58
C ALA A 186 10.17 -2.53 1.69
N GLY A 187 9.90 -1.50 2.49
CA GLY A 187 8.89 -1.47 3.54
C GLY A 187 7.60 -0.76 3.12
N SER A 188 6.78 -0.34 4.10
CA SER A 188 5.48 0.33 3.91
C SER A 188 5.57 1.61 3.05
N THR A 189 6.70 2.33 3.08
CA THR A 189 6.95 3.50 2.23
C THR A 189 6.96 3.19 0.73
N THR A 190 7.07 1.92 0.35
CA THR A 190 6.89 1.47 -1.04
C THR A 190 5.51 1.83 -1.56
N TRP A 191 4.48 1.69 -0.73
CA TRP A 191 3.12 2.00 -1.09
C TRP A 191 2.85 3.50 -1.20
N GLU A 192 3.53 4.32 -0.37
CA GLU A 192 3.53 5.78 -0.48
C GLU A 192 4.07 6.23 -1.84
N ARG A 193 5.23 5.68 -2.26
CA ARG A 193 5.83 5.92 -3.58
C ARG A 193 4.93 5.45 -4.72
N CYS A 194 4.32 4.26 -4.59
CA CYS A 194 3.35 3.75 -5.57
C CYS A 194 2.14 4.68 -5.71
N CYS A 195 1.58 5.16 -4.60
CA CYS A 195 0.46 6.09 -4.61
C CYS A 195 0.76 7.34 -5.46
N LEU A 196 1.97 7.84 -5.38
CA LEU A 196 2.42 9.03 -6.12
C LEU A 196 3.00 8.70 -7.52
N GLY A 197 2.99 7.44 -7.92
CA GLY A 197 3.57 7.00 -9.19
C GLY A 197 5.07 7.26 -9.30
N LEU A 198 5.81 7.25 -8.18
CA LEU A 198 7.24 7.52 -8.13
C LEU A 198 8.03 6.25 -8.47
N PRO A 199 8.74 6.21 -9.63
CA PRO A 199 9.60 5.08 -9.97
C PRO A 199 10.72 4.91 -8.95
N MET A 200 11.06 3.67 -8.61
CA MET A 200 11.97 3.42 -7.49
C MET A 200 12.91 2.24 -7.69
N VAL A 201 14.08 2.36 -7.05
CA VAL A 201 14.98 1.25 -6.73
C VAL A 201 14.75 0.89 -5.26
N LEU A 202 14.43 -0.37 -5.00
CA LEU A 202 14.28 -0.91 -3.64
C LEU A 202 15.58 -1.53 -3.15
N ILE A 203 15.87 -1.27 -1.88
CA ILE A 203 16.94 -1.91 -1.12
C ILE A 203 16.27 -2.81 -0.09
N VAL A 204 16.62 -4.09 -0.07
CA VAL A 204 16.12 -5.04 0.93
C VAL A 204 17.02 -4.97 2.17
N LEU A 205 16.44 -4.57 3.30
CA LEU A 205 17.14 -4.39 4.57
C LEU A 205 16.76 -5.45 5.61
N ALA A 206 15.68 -6.21 5.39
CA ALA A 206 15.17 -7.21 6.30
C ALA A 206 14.50 -8.36 5.54
N ASP A 207 14.47 -9.56 6.14
CA ASP A 207 13.98 -10.76 5.49
C ASP A 207 12.51 -10.66 5.06
N ASN A 208 11.65 -10.06 5.88
CA ASN A 208 10.24 -9.84 5.55
C ASN A 208 10.02 -8.94 4.33
N GLN A 209 11.02 -8.13 3.94
CA GLN A 209 10.97 -7.28 2.76
C GLN A 209 11.27 -8.02 1.46
N GLN A 210 11.93 -9.18 1.52
CA GLN A 210 12.35 -9.95 0.34
C GLN A 210 11.16 -10.38 -0.52
N VAL A 211 10.10 -10.88 0.12
CA VAL A 211 8.89 -11.39 -0.56
C VAL A 211 8.24 -10.27 -1.37
N ILE A 212 8.05 -9.10 -0.76
CA ILE A 212 7.43 -7.94 -1.41
C ILE A 212 8.32 -7.42 -2.55
N ALA A 213 9.62 -7.24 -2.30
CA ALA A 213 10.56 -6.75 -3.30
C ALA A 213 10.61 -7.68 -4.52
N LYS A 214 10.69 -8.99 -4.29
CA LYS A 214 10.66 -10.00 -5.35
C LYS A 214 9.36 -9.97 -6.14
N ALA A 215 8.21 -9.98 -5.48
CA ALA A 215 6.91 -9.97 -6.15
C ALA A 215 6.72 -8.74 -7.04
N LEU A 216 7.18 -7.57 -6.61
CA LEU A 216 7.14 -6.33 -7.39
C LEU A 216 8.15 -6.35 -8.55
N ALA A 217 9.35 -6.89 -8.35
CA ALA A 217 10.38 -7.00 -9.39
C ALA A 217 9.96 -7.98 -10.50
N ASP A 218 9.42 -9.15 -10.15
CA ASP A 218 8.94 -10.16 -11.10
C ASP A 218 7.84 -9.61 -12.04
N LYS A 219 7.08 -8.60 -11.59
CA LYS A 219 6.07 -7.88 -12.38
C LYS A 219 6.62 -6.61 -13.07
N ASN A 220 7.93 -6.35 -12.98
CA ASN A 220 8.56 -5.13 -13.50
C ASN A 220 7.90 -3.83 -13.00
N LEU A 221 7.49 -3.80 -11.74
CA LEU A 221 6.87 -2.63 -11.10
C LEU A 221 7.90 -1.72 -10.44
N VAL A 222 9.02 -2.30 -10.03
CA VAL A 222 10.16 -1.63 -9.38
C VAL A 222 11.47 -2.25 -9.85
N LYS A 223 12.58 -1.62 -9.53
CA LYS A 223 13.92 -2.21 -9.59
C LYS A 223 14.39 -2.55 -8.18
N VAL A 224 15.22 -3.59 -8.04
CA VAL A 224 15.69 -4.07 -6.73
C VAL A 224 17.19 -4.27 -6.78
N VAL A 225 17.91 -3.73 -5.80
CA VAL A 225 19.31 -4.11 -5.53
C VAL A 225 19.25 -5.45 -4.80
N THR A 226 19.80 -6.47 -5.43
CA THR A 226 19.75 -7.85 -4.92
C THR A 226 20.93 -8.20 -4.00
N ASP A 227 22.02 -7.42 -4.09
CA ASP A 227 23.21 -7.58 -3.28
C ASP A 227 23.83 -6.21 -2.95
N ILE A 228 23.84 -5.86 -1.68
CA ILE A 228 24.39 -4.59 -1.19
C ILE A 228 25.92 -4.53 -1.41
N ALA A 229 26.63 -5.64 -1.43
CA ALA A 229 28.05 -5.67 -1.71
C ALA A 229 28.36 -5.25 -3.17
N ARG A 230 27.38 -5.39 -4.06
CA ARG A 230 27.47 -4.98 -5.48
C ARG A 230 26.68 -3.71 -5.77
N LEU A 231 26.41 -2.88 -4.77
CA LEU A 231 25.63 -1.65 -4.90
C LEU A 231 26.21 -0.74 -5.99
N ASP A 232 27.53 -0.54 -6.02
CA ASP A 232 28.22 0.35 -6.97
C ASP A 232 28.07 -0.08 -8.44
N GLU A 233 27.90 -1.38 -8.67
CA GLU A 233 27.63 -1.93 -10.00
C GLU A 233 26.14 -1.86 -10.37
N GLN A 234 25.29 -2.26 -9.42
CA GLN A 234 23.86 -2.44 -9.69
C GLN A 234 23.11 -1.10 -9.75
N LEU A 235 23.36 -0.18 -8.80
CA LEU A 235 22.57 1.03 -8.65
C LEU A 235 22.60 1.94 -9.89
N PRO A 236 23.77 2.27 -10.49
CA PRO A 236 23.81 3.09 -11.70
C PRO A 236 23.02 2.48 -12.85
N ARG A 237 23.18 1.18 -13.08
CA ARG A 237 22.47 0.45 -14.13
C ARG A 237 20.96 0.49 -13.91
N LEU A 238 20.49 0.22 -12.70
CA LEU A 238 19.07 0.22 -12.36
C LEU A 238 18.44 1.62 -12.49
N LEU A 239 19.16 2.68 -12.12
CA LEU A 239 18.71 4.05 -12.31
C LEU A 239 18.58 4.41 -13.80
N SER A 240 19.55 4.02 -14.64
CA SER A 240 19.46 4.22 -16.08
C SER A 240 18.27 3.50 -16.69
N GLU A 241 18.06 2.22 -16.32
CA GLU A 241 16.89 1.45 -16.78
C GLU A 241 15.55 2.09 -16.36
N LEU A 242 15.48 2.68 -15.15
CA LEU A 242 14.31 3.42 -14.70
C LEU A 242 14.11 4.71 -15.49
N ALA A 243 15.19 5.45 -15.76
CA ALA A 243 15.14 6.68 -16.52
C ALA A 243 14.65 6.45 -17.96
N ASP A 244 15.20 5.44 -18.64
CA ASP A 244 14.81 5.07 -20.01
C ASP A 244 13.34 4.65 -20.11
N ASN A 245 12.80 4.04 -19.06
CA ASN A 245 11.44 3.54 -19.00
C ASN A 245 10.55 4.31 -18.01
N TYR A 246 10.90 5.55 -17.69
CA TYR A 246 10.30 6.35 -16.62
C TYR A 246 8.77 6.35 -16.62
N LYS A 247 8.15 6.72 -17.75
CA LYS A 247 6.69 6.81 -17.86
C LYS A 247 5.99 5.47 -17.66
N LYS A 248 6.63 4.36 -18.07
CA LYS A 248 6.10 3.01 -17.88
C LYS A 248 6.07 2.65 -16.39
N PHE A 249 7.21 2.80 -15.69
CA PHE A 249 7.29 2.51 -14.26
C PHE A 249 6.35 3.39 -13.44
N SER A 250 6.30 4.68 -13.73
CA SER A 250 5.38 5.61 -13.07
C SER A 250 3.91 5.18 -13.19
N ARG A 251 3.46 4.86 -14.40
CA ARG A 251 2.08 4.44 -14.65
C ARG A 251 1.73 3.10 -13.98
N GLN A 252 2.68 2.15 -14.01
CA GLN A 252 2.47 0.83 -13.42
C GLN A 252 2.41 0.91 -11.89
N SER A 253 3.34 1.63 -11.24
CA SER A 253 3.32 1.86 -9.79
C SER A 253 2.03 2.56 -9.34
N ALA A 254 1.60 3.59 -10.07
CA ALA A 254 0.38 4.34 -9.76
C ALA A 254 -0.91 3.50 -9.79
N LYS A 255 -0.94 2.39 -10.52
CA LYS A 255 -2.11 1.50 -10.58
C LYS A 255 -2.25 0.62 -9.33
N LEU A 256 -1.17 0.44 -8.57
CA LEU A 256 -1.17 -0.43 -7.39
C LEU A 256 -1.90 0.20 -6.20
N VAL A 257 -1.72 1.50 -5.99
CA VAL A 257 -2.21 2.21 -4.81
C VAL A 257 -2.85 3.51 -5.24
N ASP A 258 -4.11 3.72 -4.88
CA ASP A 258 -4.86 4.93 -5.23
C ASP A 258 -5.01 5.94 -4.08
N GLY A 259 -4.48 5.59 -2.89
CA GLY A 259 -4.54 6.43 -1.70
C GLY A 259 -5.88 6.39 -0.95
N GLN A 260 -6.80 5.49 -1.32
CA GLN A 260 -8.12 5.39 -0.68
C GLN A 260 -8.26 4.15 0.22
N GLY A 261 -7.18 3.44 0.50
CA GLY A 261 -7.21 2.19 1.26
C GLY A 261 -7.74 2.37 2.67
N ALA A 262 -7.28 3.39 3.40
CA ALA A 262 -7.75 3.67 4.76
C ALA A 262 -9.28 3.93 4.81
N LYS A 263 -9.83 4.65 3.82
CA LYS A 263 -11.29 4.87 3.73
C LYS A 263 -12.06 3.57 3.46
N ARG A 264 -11.48 2.67 2.65
CA ARG A 264 -12.10 1.35 2.41
C ARG A 264 -12.10 0.50 3.67
N VAL A 265 -11.01 0.48 4.42
CA VAL A 265 -10.94 -0.25 5.70
C VAL A 265 -11.92 0.34 6.72
N ALA A 266 -11.98 1.67 6.87
CA ALA A 266 -12.94 2.34 7.74
C ALA A 266 -14.39 2.00 7.35
N HIS A 267 -14.71 1.98 6.06
CA HIS A 267 -16.02 1.59 5.57
C HIS A 267 -16.39 0.14 5.95
N TRP A 268 -15.43 -0.80 5.89
CA TRP A 268 -15.67 -2.17 6.34
C TRP A 268 -15.93 -2.27 7.84
N ILE A 269 -15.23 -1.48 8.67
CA ILE A 269 -15.49 -1.40 10.12
C ILE A 269 -16.90 -0.88 10.38
N GLU A 270 -17.29 0.22 9.72
CA GLU A 270 -18.63 0.80 9.84
C GLU A 270 -19.73 -0.15 9.35
N PHE A 271 -19.50 -0.83 8.23
CA PHE A 271 -20.41 -1.84 7.69
C PHE A 271 -20.59 -2.98 8.68
N ALA A 272 -19.51 -3.57 9.18
CA ALA A 272 -19.57 -4.65 10.15
C ALA A 272 -20.26 -4.23 11.48
N GLN A 273 -20.19 -2.94 11.86
CA GLN A 273 -20.89 -2.42 13.02
C GLN A 273 -22.39 -2.26 12.77
N LYS A 274 -22.77 -1.70 11.61
CA LYS A 274 -24.18 -1.45 11.26
C LYS A 274 -24.96 -2.75 10.99
N PHE A 275 -24.29 -3.74 10.41
CA PHE A 275 -24.94 -4.97 9.93
C PHE A 275 -24.63 -6.21 10.75
N GLN A 276 -24.21 -6.07 12.01
CA GLN A 276 -23.91 -7.19 12.91
C GLN A 276 -25.08 -8.15 13.14
N HIS A 277 -26.33 -7.73 12.82
CA HIS A 277 -27.53 -8.57 12.87
C HIS A 277 -28.07 -8.95 11.49
N CYS A 278 -27.38 -8.61 10.41
CA CYS A 278 -27.78 -8.97 9.06
C CYS A 278 -27.25 -10.37 8.72
N GLN A 279 -28.15 -11.24 8.32
CA GLN A 279 -27.79 -12.53 7.72
C GLN A 279 -27.66 -12.35 6.21
N VAL A 280 -26.49 -12.66 5.67
CA VAL A 280 -26.27 -12.73 4.23
C VAL A 280 -26.66 -14.12 3.76
N ARG A 281 -27.58 -14.18 2.81
CA ARG A 281 -27.98 -15.41 2.14
C ARG A 281 -27.97 -15.24 0.63
N GLN A 282 -27.88 -16.31 -0.09
CA GLN A 282 -28.10 -16.27 -1.53
C GLN A 282 -29.51 -15.75 -1.82
N SER A 283 -29.63 -14.90 -2.82
CA SER A 283 -30.91 -14.42 -3.31
C SER A 283 -31.68 -15.58 -4.00
N THR A 284 -32.97 -15.51 -3.91
CA THR A 284 -33.89 -16.53 -4.48
C THR A 284 -34.95 -15.86 -5.33
N GLN A 285 -35.75 -16.65 -6.07
CA GLN A 285 -36.88 -16.12 -6.85
C GLN A 285 -37.86 -15.30 -6.01
N ALA A 286 -38.01 -15.61 -4.73
CA ALA A 286 -38.86 -14.84 -3.82
C ALA A 286 -38.39 -13.38 -3.59
N ASP A 287 -37.15 -13.08 -3.86
CA ASP A 287 -36.57 -11.74 -3.67
C ASP A 287 -36.76 -10.82 -4.89
N THR A 288 -37.31 -11.33 -5.99
CA THR A 288 -37.46 -10.63 -7.28
C THR A 288 -38.10 -9.26 -7.12
N GLN A 289 -39.25 -9.17 -6.46
CA GLN A 289 -39.97 -7.92 -6.29
C GLN A 289 -39.25 -6.91 -5.42
N MET A 290 -38.64 -7.37 -4.33
CA MET A 290 -37.87 -6.55 -3.40
C MET A 290 -36.63 -5.94 -4.12
N ILE A 291 -35.88 -6.76 -4.86
CA ILE A 291 -34.71 -6.32 -5.61
C ILE A 291 -35.12 -5.38 -6.74
N TRP A 292 -36.25 -5.63 -7.42
CA TRP A 292 -36.81 -4.72 -8.40
C TRP A 292 -37.12 -3.34 -7.81
N GLN A 293 -37.75 -3.26 -6.64
CA GLN A 293 -38.02 -2.01 -5.94
C GLN A 293 -36.73 -1.28 -5.57
N TRP A 294 -35.71 -1.96 -5.06
CA TRP A 294 -34.42 -1.38 -4.76
C TRP A 294 -33.73 -0.80 -6.00
N ARG A 295 -33.72 -1.55 -7.12
CA ARG A 295 -33.14 -1.08 -8.38
C ARG A 295 -33.84 0.14 -8.95
N ASN A 296 -35.13 0.28 -8.71
CA ASN A 296 -35.94 1.42 -9.16
C ASN A 296 -35.94 2.60 -8.18
N HIS A 297 -35.41 2.42 -6.97
CA HIS A 297 -35.31 3.53 -6.03
C HIS A 297 -34.41 4.64 -6.60
N ILE A 298 -34.85 5.91 -6.46
CA ILE A 298 -34.17 7.06 -7.10
C ILE A 298 -32.69 7.16 -6.69
N ASP A 299 -32.37 6.85 -5.42
CA ASP A 299 -31.00 6.86 -4.92
C ASP A 299 -30.11 5.76 -5.48
N VAL A 300 -30.70 4.70 -6.03
CA VAL A 300 -29.96 3.62 -6.72
C VAL A 300 -29.85 3.93 -8.20
N ARG A 301 -30.95 4.31 -8.84
CA ARG A 301 -30.98 4.59 -10.31
C ARG A 301 -29.96 5.65 -10.72
N ARG A 302 -29.79 6.71 -9.95
CA ARG A 302 -28.83 7.79 -10.24
C ARG A 302 -27.37 7.31 -10.41
N TRP A 303 -27.05 6.11 -9.91
CA TRP A 303 -25.71 5.52 -10.03
C TRP A 303 -25.61 4.40 -11.06
N MET A 304 -26.72 4.08 -11.73
CA MET A 304 -26.75 3.04 -12.79
C MET A 304 -26.46 3.65 -14.18
N PHE A 305 -25.96 2.83 -15.10
CA PHE A 305 -25.70 3.25 -16.48
C PHE A 305 -26.96 3.73 -17.22
N GLY A 306 -28.12 3.10 -16.95
CA GLY A 306 -29.43 3.56 -17.42
C GLY A 306 -30.21 4.13 -16.24
N GLN A 307 -30.70 5.35 -16.37
CA GLN A 307 -31.44 6.04 -15.29
C GLN A 307 -32.97 5.89 -15.42
N ASP A 308 -33.42 5.21 -16.48
CA ASP A 308 -34.85 4.95 -16.69
C ASP A 308 -35.39 3.91 -15.72
N GLU A 309 -36.69 3.96 -15.49
CA GLU A 309 -37.39 3.01 -14.65
C GLU A 309 -37.42 1.63 -15.34
N ILE A 310 -37.07 0.59 -14.59
CA ILE A 310 -37.04 -0.80 -15.07
C ILE A 310 -38.43 -1.40 -14.91
N ALA A 311 -39.06 -1.84 -16.00
CA ALA A 311 -40.31 -2.56 -15.93
C ALA A 311 -40.16 -3.89 -15.18
N LEU A 312 -41.14 -4.28 -14.38
CA LEU A 312 -41.08 -5.53 -13.58
C LEU A 312 -40.83 -6.77 -14.45
N ALA A 313 -41.49 -6.87 -15.58
CA ALA A 313 -41.33 -7.99 -16.49
C ALA A 313 -39.90 -8.13 -17.05
N ASP A 314 -39.24 -7.00 -17.34
CA ASP A 314 -37.84 -6.99 -17.80
C ASP A 314 -36.88 -7.38 -16.66
N HIS A 315 -37.20 -6.93 -15.43
CA HIS A 315 -36.43 -7.31 -14.25
C HIS A 315 -36.58 -8.81 -13.95
N GLU A 316 -37.79 -9.36 -13.98
CA GLU A 316 -38.05 -10.79 -13.73
C GLU A 316 -37.27 -11.67 -14.72
N LYS A 317 -37.30 -11.31 -16.00
CA LYS A 317 -36.55 -12.04 -17.03
C LYS A 317 -35.04 -11.97 -16.85
N TRP A 318 -34.53 -10.81 -16.47
CA TRP A 318 -33.10 -10.61 -16.18
C TRP A 318 -32.70 -11.34 -14.90
N TYR A 319 -33.48 -11.21 -13.83
CA TYR A 319 -33.15 -11.77 -12.53
C TYR A 319 -33.19 -13.29 -12.54
N GLY A 320 -34.19 -13.90 -13.20
CA GLY A 320 -34.25 -15.34 -13.39
C GLY A 320 -32.97 -15.89 -14.06
N LYS A 321 -32.47 -15.22 -15.11
CA LYS A 321 -31.20 -15.60 -15.75
C LYS A 321 -30.00 -15.48 -14.81
N GLN A 322 -29.99 -14.49 -13.89
CA GLN A 322 -28.91 -14.34 -12.93
C GLN A 322 -28.91 -15.46 -11.87
N LEU A 323 -30.08 -15.91 -11.43
CA LEU A 323 -30.19 -17.01 -10.48
C LEU A 323 -29.71 -18.36 -11.06
N ASP A 324 -29.82 -18.55 -12.39
CA ASP A 324 -29.34 -19.75 -13.07
C ASP A 324 -27.81 -19.74 -13.31
N HIS A 325 -27.17 -18.58 -13.21
CA HIS A 325 -25.72 -18.45 -13.31
C HIS A 325 -25.06 -18.64 -11.95
N ALA A 326 -24.50 -19.83 -11.67
CA ALA A 326 -23.86 -20.23 -10.42
C ALA A 326 -22.63 -19.39 -9.97
N ASN A 327 -22.36 -18.26 -10.60
CA ASN A 327 -21.17 -17.42 -10.38
C ASN A 327 -21.48 -15.94 -10.12
N VAL A 328 -22.66 -15.59 -9.61
CA VAL A 328 -22.96 -14.22 -9.17
C VAL A 328 -22.82 -14.18 -7.65
N HIS A 329 -21.61 -13.92 -7.20
CA HIS A 329 -21.26 -13.60 -5.81
C HIS A 329 -21.03 -12.10 -5.66
#